data_2bfeaa11733100d264ac5f760c7fb6de
#
_entry.id   2bfeaa11733100d264ac5f760c7fb6de
#
_cell.length_a   1.000
_cell.length_b   1.000
_cell.length_c   1.000
_cell.angle_alpha   90.00
_cell.angle_beta   90.00
_cell.angle_gamma   90.00
#
_symmetry.space_group_name_H-M   'P 1'
#
loop_
_entity.id
_entity.type
_entity.pdbx_description
1 polymer ?
#
loop_
_entity_poly.entity_id
_entity_poly.type
_entity_poly.pdbx_seq_one_letter_code
_entity_poly.pdbx_strand_id
1 'polypeptide(L)'
;MNSPQNVSTDVFGPAKLGPVTLRNRIIKAATFEASTPNALVTDDLINYHRLPAAGGVGMTTVAYCAVSPGGRTDGWQLWMRPEAVPGLRRLTDAIHAEGAAISAQIGHAGPVANARTNKAQALAPGRFFNPLSMRFAKKATKDDIRDVMAAHANAARLAIDSGFDAVE
;
A
#
# COMPACT_ATOMS: atom_id res chain seq x y z
N MET A 1 24.17 25.68 22.17
CA MET A 1 23.89 26.11 20.79
C MET A 1 24.23 24.93 19.90
N ASN A 2 23.22 24.19 19.44
CA ASN A 2 23.44 23.07 18.50
C ASN A 2 23.71 23.67 17.13
N SER A 3 24.90 23.45 16.59
CA SER A 3 25.21 23.78 15.21
C SER A 3 24.22 23.09 14.27
N PRO A 4 23.72 23.78 13.24
CA PRO A 4 22.85 23.12 12.26
C PRO A 4 23.66 21.98 11.62
N GLN A 5 23.17 20.76 11.75
CA GLN A 5 23.73 19.62 11.04
C GLN A 5 23.63 19.92 9.57
N ASN A 6 24.75 19.93 8.88
CA ASN A 6 24.84 20.14 7.43
C ASN A 6 24.15 18.96 6.76
N VAL A 7 22.85 19.09 6.50
CA VAL A 7 22.07 18.06 5.82
C VAL A 7 22.58 18.02 4.38
N SER A 8 23.26 16.95 4.01
CA SER A 8 23.67 16.73 2.62
C SER A 8 22.47 16.93 1.70
N THR A 9 22.59 17.81 0.71
CA THR A 9 21.60 18.05 -0.33
C THR A 9 21.77 17.10 -1.51
N ASP A 10 22.72 16.17 -1.43
CA ASP A 10 22.95 15.16 -2.44
C ASP A 10 21.79 14.17 -2.50
N VAL A 11 21.07 14.14 -3.62
CA VAL A 11 19.94 13.24 -3.88
C VAL A 11 20.36 11.77 -3.85
N PHE A 12 21.59 11.50 -4.25
CA PHE A 12 22.14 10.13 -4.29
C PHE A 12 22.79 9.72 -2.96
N GLY A 13 22.97 10.65 -2.03
CA GLY A 13 23.48 10.36 -0.70
C GLY A 13 22.45 9.68 0.21
N PRO A 14 22.90 8.88 1.21
CA PRO A 14 22.01 8.20 2.15
C PRO A 14 21.12 9.17 2.91
N ALA A 15 19.92 8.71 3.28
CA ALA A 15 18.96 9.48 4.06
C ALA A 15 18.27 8.62 5.12
N LYS A 16 17.92 9.23 6.25
CA LYS A 16 17.08 8.58 7.26
C LYS A 16 15.61 8.95 7.06
N LEU A 17 14.75 7.93 7.04
CA LEU A 17 13.30 8.06 7.10
C LEU A 17 12.81 7.35 8.36
N GLY A 18 12.64 8.09 9.45
CA GLY A 18 12.43 7.49 10.77
C GLY A 18 13.57 6.53 11.14
N PRO A 19 13.27 5.28 11.49
CA PRO A 19 14.29 4.28 11.82
C PRO A 19 14.99 3.69 10.57
N VAL A 20 14.40 3.87 9.37
CA VAL A 20 14.90 3.28 8.12
C VAL A 20 16.01 4.14 7.53
N THR A 21 17.13 3.52 7.14
CA THR A 21 18.19 4.20 6.37
C THR A 21 18.07 3.82 4.91
N LEU A 22 17.73 4.81 4.08
CA LEU A 22 17.67 4.66 2.63
C LEU A 22 19.06 4.88 2.01
N ARG A 23 19.42 4.12 0.99
CA ARG A 23 20.70 4.28 0.26
C ARG A 23 20.80 5.60 -0.51
N ASN A 24 19.66 6.23 -0.82
CA ASN A 24 19.56 7.57 -1.42
C ASN A 24 18.16 8.17 -1.14
N ARG A 25 17.91 9.37 -1.65
CA ARG A 25 16.67 10.14 -1.42
C ARG A 25 15.61 9.94 -2.50
N ILE A 26 15.78 8.95 -3.37
CA ILE A 26 14.84 8.67 -4.47
C ILE A 26 13.86 7.59 -4.00
N ILE A 27 12.58 7.92 -3.99
CA ILE A 27 11.49 7.01 -3.65
C ILE A 27 10.57 6.88 -4.86
N LYS A 28 10.36 5.64 -5.34
CA LYS A 28 9.29 5.38 -6.31
C LYS A 28 7.95 5.56 -5.61
N ALA A 29 7.22 6.58 -6.04
CA ALA A 29 5.90 6.88 -5.50
C ALA A 29 4.92 5.72 -5.71
N ALA A 30 3.91 5.70 -4.84
CA ALA A 30 2.76 4.82 -4.96
C ALA A 30 2.08 4.97 -6.33
N THR A 31 1.83 3.85 -7.00
CA THR A 31 1.15 3.80 -8.30
C THR A 31 0.27 2.56 -8.32
N PHE A 32 -0.99 2.72 -8.68
CA PHE A 32 -1.91 1.59 -8.78
C PHE A 32 -1.62 0.76 -10.04
N GLU A 33 -1.23 -0.50 -9.87
CA GLU A 33 -0.80 -1.37 -10.97
C GLU A 33 -1.92 -2.25 -11.53
N ALA A 34 -3.00 -2.52 -10.79
CA ALA A 34 -4.11 -3.41 -11.16
C ALA A 34 -3.67 -4.81 -11.64
N SER A 35 -2.55 -5.31 -11.13
CA SER A 35 -1.91 -6.56 -11.58
C SER A 35 -2.05 -7.71 -10.58
N THR A 36 -3.01 -7.62 -9.66
CA THR A 36 -3.21 -8.62 -8.59
C THR A 36 -4.55 -9.33 -8.69
N PRO A 37 -4.72 -10.24 -9.67
CA PRO A 37 -5.91 -11.09 -9.74
C PRO A 37 -6.11 -11.86 -8.43
N ASN A 38 -7.36 -12.02 -8.02
CA ASN A 38 -7.72 -12.58 -6.72
C ASN A 38 -7.21 -11.78 -5.51
N ALA A 39 -6.78 -10.52 -5.72
CA ALA A 39 -6.23 -9.66 -4.68
C ALA A 39 -5.01 -10.27 -3.95
N LEU A 40 -4.15 -10.96 -4.71
CA LEU A 40 -2.91 -11.61 -4.24
C LEU A 40 -1.73 -11.14 -5.09
N VAL A 41 -0.54 -11.15 -4.49
CA VAL A 41 0.72 -10.79 -5.15
C VAL A 41 1.01 -11.74 -6.31
N THR A 42 1.41 -11.17 -7.45
CA THR A 42 1.84 -11.88 -8.66
C THR A 42 3.32 -11.65 -8.93
N ASP A 43 3.89 -12.45 -9.80
CA ASP A 43 5.27 -12.25 -10.27
C ASP A 43 5.40 -10.95 -11.07
N ASP A 44 4.34 -10.52 -11.77
CA ASP A 44 4.32 -9.24 -12.47
C ASP A 44 4.43 -8.06 -11.49
N LEU A 45 3.70 -8.09 -10.36
CA LEU A 45 3.82 -7.08 -9.33
C LEU A 45 5.22 -7.07 -8.72
N ILE A 46 5.79 -8.24 -8.44
CA ILE A 46 7.16 -8.36 -7.92
C ILE A 46 8.15 -7.73 -8.91
N ASN A 47 8.08 -8.08 -10.19
CA ASN A 47 8.96 -7.54 -11.22
C ASN A 47 8.78 -6.03 -11.40
N TYR A 48 7.57 -5.51 -11.34
CA TYR A 48 7.26 -4.09 -11.43
C TYR A 48 7.99 -3.27 -10.36
N HIS A 49 8.07 -3.78 -9.13
CA HIS A 49 8.78 -3.11 -8.04
C HIS A 49 10.28 -3.44 -8.02
N ARG A 50 10.68 -4.63 -8.47
CA ARG A 50 12.09 -5.03 -8.51
C ARG A 50 12.90 -4.21 -9.53
N LEU A 51 12.32 -3.90 -10.70
CA LEU A 51 13.00 -3.12 -11.73
C LEU A 51 13.51 -1.75 -11.25
N PRO A 52 12.71 -0.87 -10.64
CA PRO A 52 13.23 0.39 -10.09
C PRO A 52 14.18 0.16 -8.91
N ALA A 53 14.00 -0.89 -8.09
CA ALA A 53 14.93 -1.24 -7.02
C ALA A 53 16.30 -1.62 -7.59
N ALA A 54 16.37 -2.49 -8.60
CA ALA A 54 17.60 -2.81 -9.32
C ALA A 54 18.21 -1.59 -10.03
N GLY A 55 17.36 -0.65 -10.49
CA GLY A 55 17.77 0.65 -11.04
C GLY A 55 18.31 1.64 -10.03
N GLY A 56 18.30 1.32 -8.73
CA GLY A 56 18.98 2.09 -7.70
C GLY A 56 18.10 3.01 -6.85
N VAL A 57 16.77 2.97 -6.92
CA VAL A 57 15.93 3.77 -6.00
C VAL A 57 16.14 3.37 -4.54
N GLY A 58 16.09 4.32 -3.62
CA GLY A 58 16.23 4.06 -2.19
C GLY A 58 15.05 3.31 -1.58
N MET A 59 13.83 3.54 -2.10
CA MET A 59 12.60 2.88 -1.64
C MET A 59 11.61 2.77 -2.79
N THR A 60 10.76 1.76 -2.75
CA THR A 60 9.57 1.65 -3.61
C THR A 60 8.31 1.53 -2.77
N THR A 61 7.20 2.18 -3.19
CA THR A 61 5.90 2.11 -2.49
C THR A 61 4.90 1.29 -3.29
N VAL A 62 4.37 0.25 -2.67
CA VAL A 62 3.32 -0.61 -3.25
C VAL A 62 1.97 0.05 -3.06
N ALA A 63 1.19 0.23 -4.11
CA ALA A 63 -0.07 0.95 -4.05
C ALA A 63 -1.23 0.23 -4.72
N TYR A 64 -2.36 0.56 -4.20
CA TYR A 64 -2.45 0.65 -2.77
C TYR A 64 -3.04 -0.67 -2.25
N CYS A 65 -2.67 -1.01 -1.05
CA CYS A 65 -3.06 -2.26 -0.42
C CYS A 65 -4.37 -2.02 0.34
N ALA A 66 -5.49 -2.52 -0.17
CA ALA A 66 -6.77 -2.33 0.48
C ALA A 66 -6.82 -3.02 1.83
N VAL A 67 -7.37 -2.35 2.84
CA VAL A 67 -7.47 -2.90 4.20
C VAL A 67 -8.67 -3.84 4.37
N SER A 68 -9.64 -3.77 3.45
CA SER A 68 -10.85 -4.60 3.48
C SER A 68 -11.37 -4.87 2.06
N PRO A 69 -12.21 -5.90 1.85
CA PRO A 69 -12.81 -6.18 0.55
C PRO A 69 -13.59 -4.98 -0.01
N GLY A 70 -14.37 -4.31 0.83
CA GLY A 70 -15.18 -3.14 0.47
C GLY A 70 -14.37 -1.87 0.22
N GLY A 71 -13.10 -1.87 0.60
CA GLY A 71 -12.18 -0.74 0.42
C GLY A 71 -11.39 -0.73 -0.90
N ARG A 72 -11.56 -1.71 -1.78
CA ARG A 72 -10.86 -1.80 -3.05
C ARG A 72 -11.49 -0.91 -4.13
N THR A 73 -10.66 -0.29 -4.98
CA THR A 73 -11.13 0.44 -6.18
C THR A 73 -11.67 -0.51 -7.23
N ASP A 74 -11.14 -1.75 -7.28
CA ASP A 74 -11.65 -2.84 -8.12
C ASP A 74 -11.24 -4.22 -7.58
N GLY A 75 -11.72 -5.29 -8.24
CA GLY A 75 -11.44 -6.67 -7.85
C GLY A 75 -9.99 -7.13 -8.07
N TRP A 76 -9.19 -6.35 -8.82
CA TRP A 76 -7.79 -6.64 -9.16
C TRP A 76 -6.81 -5.97 -8.20
N GLN A 77 -7.31 -5.30 -7.19
CA GLN A 77 -6.50 -4.62 -6.19
C GLN A 77 -6.12 -5.55 -5.05
N LEU A 78 -4.85 -5.52 -4.67
CA LEU A 78 -4.31 -6.22 -3.52
C LEU A 78 -5.12 -5.91 -2.25
N TRP A 79 -5.44 -6.93 -1.49
CA TRP A 79 -6.12 -6.80 -0.21
C TRP A 79 -5.29 -7.47 0.90
N MET A 80 -4.99 -6.68 1.93
CA MET A 80 -4.22 -7.09 3.11
C MET A 80 -5.01 -8.09 3.95
N ARG A 81 -4.64 -9.36 3.85
CA ARG A 81 -5.22 -10.49 4.58
C ARG A 81 -4.18 -11.59 4.78
N PRO A 82 -4.40 -12.55 5.72
CA PRO A 82 -3.41 -13.58 6.01
C PRO A 82 -2.94 -14.37 4.78
N GLU A 83 -3.84 -14.65 3.83
CA GLU A 83 -3.52 -15.40 2.61
C GLU A 83 -2.58 -14.63 1.65
N ALA A 84 -2.48 -13.30 1.80
CA ALA A 84 -1.56 -12.49 1.00
C ALA A 84 -0.12 -12.51 1.55
N VAL A 85 0.08 -12.83 2.83
CA VAL A 85 1.38 -12.77 3.51
C VAL A 85 2.49 -13.53 2.79
N PRO A 86 2.31 -14.76 2.31
CA PRO A 86 3.38 -15.46 1.60
C PRO A 86 3.83 -14.74 0.32
N GLY A 87 2.88 -14.18 -0.44
CA GLY A 87 3.19 -13.40 -1.64
C GLY A 87 3.85 -12.05 -1.31
N LEU A 88 3.38 -11.38 -0.25
CA LEU A 88 3.97 -10.13 0.23
C LEU A 88 5.41 -10.32 0.70
N ARG A 89 5.73 -11.43 1.39
CA ARG A 89 7.12 -11.77 1.76
C ARG A 89 8.00 -11.97 0.54
N ARG A 90 7.54 -12.70 -0.47
CA ARG A 90 8.29 -12.84 -1.72
C ARG A 90 8.58 -11.48 -2.38
N LEU A 91 7.61 -10.56 -2.33
CA LEU A 91 7.77 -9.20 -2.85
C LEU A 91 8.83 -8.43 -2.04
N THR A 92 8.71 -8.38 -0.72
CA THR A 92 9.65 -7.65 0.14
C THR A 92 11.07 -8.22 0.04
N ASP A 93 11.22 -9.55 0.07
CA ASP A 93 12.51 -10.23 -0.08
C ASP A 93 13.18 -9.89 -1.42
N ALA A 94 12.41 -9.85 -2.52
CA ALA A 94 12.93 -9.51 -3.84
C ALA A 94 13.42 -8.06 -3.92
N ILE A 95 12.77 -7.12 -3.23
CA ILE A 95 13.17 -5.71 -3.19
C ILE A 95 14.38 -5.52 -2.28
N HIS A 96 14.41 -6.17 -1.12
CA HIS A 96 15.56 -6.14 -0.22
C HIS A 96 16.81 -6.75 -0.87
N ALA A 97 16.67 -7.80 -1.67
CA ALA A 97 17.79 -8.39 -2.43
C ALA A 97 18.44 -7.39 -3.40
N GLU A 98 17.68 -6.41 -3.92
CA GLU A 98 18.19 -5.32 -4.75
C GLU A 98 18.71 -4.12 -3.90
N GLY A 99 18.71 -4.22 -2.58
CA GLY A 99 19.21 -3.19 -1.66
C GLY A 99 18.32 -1.96 -1.51
N ALA A 100 17.06 -2.03 -1.88
CA ALA A 100 16.07 -0.98 -1.67
C ALA A 100 15.14 -1.30 -0.49
N ALA A 101 14.64 -0.27 0.17
CA ALA A 101 13.53 -0.39 1.12
C ALA A 101 12.18 -0.47 0.39
N ILE A 102 11.16 -0.96 1.09
CA ILE A 102 9.81 -1.09 0.54
C ILE A 102 8.76 -0.60 1.55
N SER A 103 7.80 0.22 1.09
CA SER A 103 6.65 0.64 1.89
C SER A 103 5.33 0.14 1.30
N ALA A 104 4.33 -0.07 2.17
CA ALA A 104 2.97 -0.37 1.78
C ALA A 104 2.08 0.87 1.97
N GLN A 105 1.48 1.37 0.89
CA GLN A 105 0.39 2.33 1.00
C GLN A 105 -0.88 1.56 1.33
N ILE A 106 -1.34 1.63 2.57
CA ILE A 106 -2.57 0.96 3.01
C ILE A 106 -3.75 1.92 2.99
N GLY A 107 -4.93 1.45 2.57
CA GLY A 107 -6.05 2.37 2.45
C GLY A 107 -7.42 1.73 2.26
N HIS A 108 -8.42 2.59 2.27
CA HIS A 108 -9.81 2.26 2.00
C HIS A 108 -10.43 3.29 1.05
N ALA A 109 -10.87 2.86 -0.12
CA ALA A 109 -11.37 3.76 -1.17
C ALA A 109 -12.68 4.50 -0.82
N GLY A 110 -13.34 4.12 0.26
CA GLY A 110 -14.56 4.80 0.69
C GLY A 110 -15.64 4.79 -0.40
N PRO A 111 -16.19 5.98 -0.75
CA PRO A 111 -17.29 6.07 -1.73
C PRO A 111 -16.90 5.68 -3.15
N VAL A 112 -15.61 5.75 -3.50
CA VAL A 112 -15.12 5.39 -4.84
C VAL A 112 -14.74 3.91 -4.97
N ALA A 113 -14.90 3.12 -3.90
CA ALA A 113 -14.74 1.66 -3.95
C ALA A 113 -15.72 1.04 -4.95
N ASN A 114 -15.25 0.06 -5.71
CA ASN A 114 -16.10 -0.59 -6.70
C ASN A 114 -16.92 -1.73 -6.07
N ALA A 115 -18.08 -1.38 -5.51
CA ALA A 115 -18.97 -2.32 -4.84
C ALA A 115 -19.43 -3.50 -5.73
N ARG A 116 -19.42 -3.31 -7.06
CA ARG A 116 -19.82 -4.33 -8.03
C ARG A 116 -18.77 -5.43 -8.17
N THR A 117 -17.52 -5.05 -8.45
CA THR A 117 -16.42 -6.01 -8.63
C THR A 117 -15.95 -6.60 -7.31
N ASN A 118 -16.00 -5.81 -6.24
CA ASN A 118 -15.61 -6.24 -4.90
C ASN A 118 -16.62 -7.19 -4.25
N LYS A 119 -17.87 -7.21 -4.75
CA LYS A 119 -19.02 -7.90 -4.11
C LYS A 119 -19.19 -7.52 -2.63
N ALA A 120 -18.87 -6.27 -2.31
CA ALA A 120 -18.92 -5.71 -0.97
C ALA A 120 -19.44 -4.26 -1.02
N GLN A 121 -20.04 -3.82 0.09
CA GLN A 121 -20.65 -2.49 0.18
C GLN A 121 -19.57 -1.40 0.27
N ALA A 122 -19.63 -0.39 -0.61
CA ALA A 122 -18.84 0.83 -0.46
C ALA A 122 -19.43 1.70 0.68
N LEU A 123 -18.55 2.40 1.38
CA LEU A 123 -18.90 3.26 2.52
C LEU A 123 -18.68 4.74 2.18
N ALA A 124 -19.56 5.62 2.67
CA ALA A 124 -19.43 7.07 2.49
C ALA A 124 -19.96 7.81 3.73
N PRO A 125 -19.61 9.08 3.94
CA PRO A 125 -20.20 9.89 5.02
C PRO A 125 -21.71 10.09 4.87
N GLY A 126 -22.23 10.00 3.64
CA GLY A 126 -23.64 10.10 3.29
C GLY A 126 -23.99 9.17 2.14
N ARG A 127 -25.23 9.25 1.65
CA ARG A 127 -25.63 8.50 0.46
C ARG A 127 -24.91 9.08 -0.76
N PHE A 128 -24.06 8.28 -1.42
CA PHE A 128 -23.26 8.69 -2.57
C PHE A 128 -23.46 7.70 -3.72
N PHE A 129 -23.78 8.22 -4.92
CA PHE A 129 -23.85 7.39 -6.12
C PHE A 129 -22.48 7.33 -6.79
N ASN A 130 -21.94 6.12 -6.94
CA ASN A 130 -20.68 5.90 -7.63
C ASN A 130 -20.98 5.47 -9.08
N PRO A 131 -20.68 6.32 -10.08
CA PRO A 131 -20.97 6.04 -11.48
C PRO A 131 -20.11 4.89 -12.06
N LEU A 132 -18.91 4.63 -11.50
CA LEU A 132 -18.05 3.55 -11.97
C LEU A 132 -18.62 2.17 -11.62
N SER A 133 -19.18 2.03 -10.42
CA SER A 133 -19.81 0.78 -9.98
C SER A 133 -21.30 0.71 -10.30
N MET A 134 -21.91 1.82 -10.70
CA MET A 134 -23.39 2.00 -10.87
C MET A 134 -24.15 1.60 -9.59
N ARG A 135 -23.58 1.91 -8.42
CA ARG A 135 -24.12 1.56 -7.10
C ARG A 135 -24.08 2.77 -6.16
N PHE A 136 -24.99 2.76 -5.19
CA PHE A 136 -24.92 3.70 -4.07
C PHE A 136 -24.00 3.15 -2.98
N ALA A 137 -23.07 4.01 -2.50
CA ALA A 137 -22.37 3.76 -1.26
C ALA A 137 -23.32 3.92 -0.08
N LYS A 138 -23.14 3.07 0.93
CA LYS A 138 -23.90 3.12 2.20
C LYS A 138 -23.34 4.27 3.04
N LYS A 139 -24.22 5.02 3.70
CA LYS A 139 -23.82 5.92 4.78
C LYS A 139 -23.19 5.09 5.90
N ALA A 140 -21.93 5.38 6.23
CA ALA A 140 -21.19 4.68 7.27
C ALA A 140 -21.82 4.91 8.65
N THR A 141 -21.98 3.84 9.40
CA THR A 141 -22.33 3.87 10.82
C THR A 141 -21.07 4.02 11.67
N LYS A 142 -21.24 4.26 12.98
CA LYS A 142 -20.09 4.26 13.91
C LYS A 142 -19.37 2.90 13.96
N ASP A 143 -20.10 1.81 13.78
CA ASP A 143 -19.53 0.46 13.77
C ASP A 143 -18.74 0.21 12.47
N ASP A 144 -19.28 0.60 11.31
CA ASP A 144 -18.53 0.55 10.04
C ASP A 144 -17.19 1.32 10.15
N ILE A 145 -17.19 2.48 10.83
CA ILE A 145 -15.96 3.27 11.04
C ILE A 145 -14.98 2.52 11.95
N ARG A 146 -15.45 1.93 13.05
CA ARG A 146 -14.60 1.11 13.94
C ARG A 146 -14.00 -0.08 13.21
N ASP A 147 -14.79 -0.75 12.36
CA ASP A 147 -14.32 -1.89 11.56
C ASP A 147 -13.23 -1.46 10.56
N VAL A 148 -13.40 -0.31 9.91
CA VAL A 148 -12.37 0.25 9.01
C VAL A 148 -11.10 0.62 9.77
N MET A 149 -11.21 1.22 10.96
CA MET A 149 -10.04 1.51 11.82
C MET A 149 -9.32 0.23 12.24
N ALA A 150 -10.06 -0.78 12.67
CA ALA A 150 -9.49 -2.09 13.03
C ALA A 150 -8.81 -2.77 11.83
N ALA A 151 -9.41 -2.65 10.63
CA ALA A 151 -8.86 -3.16 9.39
C ALA A 151 -7.52 -2.48 9.03
N HIS A 152 -7.38 -1.15 9.22
CA HIS A 152 -6.10 -0.45 9.04
C HIS A 152 -5.04 -0.94 10.02
N ALA A 153 -5.37 -1.08 11.30
CA ALA A 153 -4.43 -1.61 12.31
C ALA A 153 -3.98 -3.04 11.96
N ASN A 154 -4.91 -3.87 11.49
CA ASN A 154 -4.59 -5.23 11.04
C ASN A 154 -3.71 -5.24 9.79
N ALA A 155 -4.02 -4.39 8.81
CA ALA A 155 -3.23 -4.27 7.58
C ALA A 155 -1.80 -3.81 7.86
N ALA A 156 -1.60 -2.85 8.77
CA ALA A 156 -0.28 -2.42 9.21
C ALA A 156 0.52 -3.56 9.86
N ARG A 157 -0.11 -4.37 10.71
CA ARG A 157 0.52 -5.55 11.30
C ARG A 157 0.92 -6.57 10.24
N LEU A 158 0.03 -6.87 9.29
CA LEU A 158 0.33 -7.78 8.19
C LEU A 158 1.46 -7.26 7.30
N ALA A 159 1.58 -5.93 7.12
CA ALA A 159 2.72 -5.34 6.42
C ALA A 159 4.03 -5.59 7.17
N ILE A 160 4.07 -5.34 8.48
CA ILE A 160 5.23 -5.66 9.33
C ILE A 160 5.59 -7.15 9.25
N ASP A 161 4.60 -8.03 9.42
CA ASP A 161 4.79 -9.49 9.37
C ASP A 161 5.27 -9.97 8.00
N SER A 162 5.02 -9.19 6.96
CA SER A 162 5.45 -9.45 5.58
C SER A 162 6.80 -8.83 5.21
N GLY A 163 7.45 -8.10 6.13
CA GLY A 163 8.79 -7.54 5.92
C GLY A 163 8.81 -6.14 5.28
N PHE A 164 7.70 -5.40 5.24
CA PHE A 164 7.73 -4.00 4.81
C PHE A 164 8.48 -3.13 5.83
N ASP A 165 9.28 -2.20 5.33
CA ASP A 165 10.06 -1.26 6.15
C ASP A 165 9.23 -0.09 6.66
N ALA A 166 8.14 0.24 5.96
CA ALA A 166 7.25 1.35 6.29
C ALA A 166 5.81 1.09 5.82
N VAL A 167 4.89 1.84 6.38
CA VAL A 167 3.50 1.96 5.91
C VAL A 167 3.16 3.43 5.71
N GLU A 168 2.33 3.72 4.71
CA GLU A 168 1.80 5.02 4.35
C GLU A 168 0.28 5.02 4.44
#